data_b9151b29c864255d9fdef522619ca817
#
_entry.id   b9151b29c864255d9fdef522619ca817
#
_cell.length_a   1.000
_cell.length_b   1.000
_cell.length_c   1.000
_cell.angle_alpha   90.00
_cell.angle_beta   90.00
_cell.angle_gamma   90.00
#
_symmetry.space_group_name_H-M   'P 1'
#
loop_
_entity.id
_entity.type
_entity.pdbx_description
1 polymer ?
#
loop_
_entity_poly.entity_id
_entity_poly.type
_entity_poly.pdbx_seq_one_letter_code
_entity_poly.pdbx_strand_id
1 'polypeptide(L)'
;MKIRSKTGARLAAIGLLLLLSSTGQVFAHAKLVSASPAQDQMAMPPPTELRLKFSEAVEPKFTKVKVTGPDGKVVKTGAVKVDPADKTTIIVPLSGPLPDGKYTVDWQAVSADTHKVKGTYSFQSMK
;
A
#
# COMPACT_ATOMS: atom_id res chain seq x y z
N MET A 1 47.91 -10.42 -53.00
CA MET A 1 47.49 -10.25 -52.51
C MET A 1 46.75 -9.96 -51.68
N LYS A 2 46.31 -9.91 -51.35
CA LYS A 2 45.74 -9.62 -50.63
C LYS A 2 44.91 -9.43 -49.75
N ILE A 3 44.56 -9.31 -49.32
CA ILE A 3 43.93 -9.08 -48.59
C ILE A 3 43.27 -8.86 -47.75
N ARG A 4 42.92 -8.72 -47.54
CA ARG A 4 42.32 -8.43 -46.67
C ARG A 4 41.58 -8.24 -45.89
N SER A 5 41.24 -8.18 -45.42
CA SER A 5 40.56 -7.95 -44.70
C SER A 5 39.97 -7.62 -43.95
N LYS A 6 39.66 -7.45 -43.61
CA LYS A 6 39.14 -7.01 -42.88
C LYS A 6 38.36 -6.96 -42.18
N THR A 7 38.04 -6.91 -41.85
CA THR A 7 37.35 -6.78 -41.39
C THR A 7 36.73 -6.75 -40.43
N GLY A 8 36.33 -6.83 -40.04
CA GLY A 8 35.69 -6.80 -39.22
C GLY A 8 35.30 -6.27 -38.17
N ALA A 9 35.10 -6.17 -37.68
CA ALA A 9 34.95 -5.53 -36.77
C ALA A 9 33.77 -5.23 -36.28
N ARG A 10 33.39 -4.96 -36.31
CA ARG A 10 32.43 -4.54 -35.99
C ARG A 10 31.70 -4.89 -35.03
N LEU A 11 31.32 -5.12 -34.85
CA LEU A 11 30.57 -5.48 -34.06
C LEU A 11 30.39 -5.18 -32.85
N ALA A 12 30.70 -5.05 -32.43
CA ALA A 12 30.75 -4.76 -31.21
C ALA A 12 29.72 -4.00 -30.68
N ALA A 13 29.81 -3.16 -30.86
CA ALA A 13 28.95 -2.28 -30.43
C ALA A 13 27.83 -2.76 -29.85
N ILE A 14 27.23 -3.14 -30.31
CA ILE A 14 26.19 -3.62 -29.86
C ILE A 14 25.92 -3.73 -28.56
N GLY A 15 26.52 -4.40 -28.11
CA GLY A 15 26.26 -4.62 -26.86
C GLY A 15 25.75 -3.59 -26.11
N LEU A 16 26.30 -2.97 -26.06
CA LEU A 16 25.95 -2.02 -25.27
C LEU A 16 24.66 -1.69 -25.15
N LEU A 17 24.21 -1.49 -25.94
CA LEU A 17 23.04 -0.98 -25.83
C LEU A 17 22.30 -1.50 -24.86
N LEU A 18 22.26 -2.52 -24.83
CA LEU A 18 21.53 -3.02 -23.99
C LEU A 18 21.48 -2.46 -22.80
N LEU A 19 22.31 -2.30 -22.40
CA LEU A 19 22.38 -1.81 -21.24
C LEU A 19 21.44 -0.95 -20.97
N LEU A 20 21.39 -0.27 -21.52
CA LEU A 20 20.60 0.68 -21.27
C LEU A 20 19.42 0.30 -20.83
N SER A 21 19.11 -0.37 -21.25
CA SER A 21 17.95 -0.72 -20.98
C SER A 21 17.71 -0.73 -19.61
N SER A 22 18.38 -1.14 -19.08
CA SER A 22 18.28 -1.20 -17.79
C SER A 22 17.59 -0.22 -17.15
N THR A 23 17.69 0.64 -17.38
CA THR A 23 17.09 1.58 -16.77
C THR A 23 15.88 1.37 -16.22
N GLY A 24 15.22 0.66 -16.43
CA GLY A 24 14.02 0.59 -15.93
C GLY A 24 13.85 0.99 -14.56
N GLN A 25 13.47 2.08 -14.31
CA GLN A 25 13.25 2.50 -13.09
C GLN A 25 11.90 2.19 -12.72
N VAL A 26 11.57 1.38 -11.93
CA VAL A 26 10.26 1.05 -11.48
C VAL A 26 10.00 1.72 -10.17
N PHE A 27 9.08 2.62 -10.16
CA PHE A 27 8.71 3.21 -8.90
C PHE A 27 7.60 2.37 -8.32
N ALA A 28 7.83 1.80 -7.20
CA ALA A 28 6.82 1.04 -6.53
C ALA A 28 5.98 1.98 -5.70
N HIS A 29 4.72 2.11 -6.03
CA HIS A 29 3.81 2.87 -5.19
C HIS A 29 3.48 2.06 -3.96
N ALA A 30 3.16 2.71 -2.87
CA ALA A 30 2.73 2.04 -1.66
C ALA A 30 1.48 1.21 -1.96
N LYS A 31 1.47 -0.02 -1.51
CA LYS A 31 0.32 -0.90 -1.67
C LYS A 31 -0.10 -1.36 -0.31
N LEU A 32 -1.39 -1.58 -0.12
CA LEU A 32 -1.87 -2.21 1.10
C LEU A 32 -1.52 -3.70 1.02
N VAL A 33 -0.64 -4.12 1.90
CA VAL A 33 -0.15 -5.49 1.93
C VAL A 33 -1.04 -6.37 2.81
N SER A 34 -1.46 -5.84 3.93
CA SER A 34 -2.34 -6.55 4.84
C SER A 34 -3.07 -5.58 5.74
N ALA A 35 -4.12 -6.02 6.34
CA ALA A 35 -4.91 -5.22 7.27
C ALA A 35 -5.42 -6.11 8.40
N SER A 36 -5.72 -5.49 9.54
CA SER A 36 -6.34 -6.19 10.65
C SER A 36 -7.45 -5.27 11.20
N PRO A 37 -8.70 -5.63 11.11
CA PRO A 37 -9.22 -6.86 10.47
C PRO A 37 -8.90 -6.89 8.99
N ALA A 38 -8.75 -8.08 8.45
CA ALA A 38 -8.41 -8.25 7.05
C ALA A 38 -9.64 -8.21 6.15
N GLN A 39 -9.42 -8.13 4.85
CA GLN A 39 -10.49 -8.20 3.86
C GLN A 39 -11.32 -9.46 4.09
N ASP A 40 -12.62 -9.27 4.18
CA ASP A 40 -13.60 -10.35 4.39
C ASP A 40 -13.47 -11.11 5.71
N GLN A 41 -12.64 -10.64 6.61
CA GLN A 41 -12.51 -11.27 7.92
C GLN A 41 -13.75 -10.99 8.77
N MET A 42 -14.15 -11.97 9.57
CA MET A 42 -15.12 -11.78 10.62
C MET A 42 -14.34 -11.56 11.91
N ALA A 43 -14.28 -10.32 12.37
CA ALA A 43 -13.55 -9.97 13.58
C ALA A 43 -14.41 -10.22 14.80
N MET A 44 -13.93 -11.11 15.66
CA MET A 44 -14.60 -11.46 16.91
C MET A 44 -13.52 -11.64 17.97
N PRO A 45 -13.49 -10.82 19.01
CA PRO A 45 -14.44 -9.74 19.33
C PRO A 45 -14.27 -8.54 18.39
N PRO A 46 -15.15 -7.54 18.53
CA PRO A 46 -15.06 -6.33 17.69
C PRO A 46 -13.70 -5.66 17.85
N PRO A 47 -13.12 -5.17 16.77
CA PRO A 47 -11.81 -4.52 16.84
C PRO A 47 -11.91 -3.16 17.53
N THR A 48 -10.83 -2.77 18.19
CA THR A 48 -10.73 -1.45 18.82
C THR A 48 -9.88 -0.50 17.99
N GLU A 49 -9.21 -1.03 17.00
CA GLU A 49 -8.38 -0.24 16.08
C GLU A 49 -8.26 -0.97 14.76
N LEU A 50 -7.91 -0.24 13.73
CA LEU A 50 -7.54 -0.84 12.46
C LEU A 50 -6.04 -0.74 12.31
N ARG A 51 -5.42 -1.77 11.73
CA ARG A 51 -4.02 -1.74 11.38
C ARG A 51 -3.90 -1.98 9.89
N LEU A 52 -3.26 -1.08 9.19
CA LEU A 52 -3.08 -1.20 7.75
C LEU A 52 -1.59 -1.22 7.47
N LYS A 53 -1.11 -2.31 6.91
CA LYS A 53 0.29 -2.45 6.56
C LYS A 53 0.47 -2.20 5.07
N PHE A 54 1.39 -1.31 4.74
CA PHE A 54 1.71 -0.96 3.37
C PHE A 54 3.06 -1.53 2.96
N SER A 55 3.32 -1.57 1.66
CA SER A 55 4.60 -2.06 1.15
C SER A 55 5.76 -1.12 1.46
N GLU A 56 5.46 0.12 1.79
CA GLU A 56 6.47 1.10 2.18
C GLU A 56 5.85 2.10 3.15
N ALA A 57 6.67 2.90 3.78
CA ALA A 57 6.19 3.87 4.75
C ALA A 57 5.29 4.92 4.10
N VAL A 58 4.25 5.31 4.80
CA VAL A 58 3.32 6.35 4.34
C VAL A 58 3.33 7.49 5.34
N GLU A 59 2.94 8.67 4.87
CA GLU A 59 2.89 9.86 5.71
C GLU A 59 1.56 9.92 6.45
N PRO A 60 1.56 9.75 7.77
CA PRO A 60 0.31 9.71 8.51
C PRO A 60 -0.49 11.02 8.42
N LYS A 61 0.19 12.15 8.30
CA LYS A 61 -0.49 13.42 8.18
C LYS A 61 -1.38 13.52 6.95
N PHE A 62 -1.02 12.83 5.90
CA PHE A 62 -1.76 12.88 4.63
C PHE A 62 -2.51 11.60 4.34
N THR A 63 -2.54 10.69 5.29
CA THR A 63 -3.24 9.43 5.13
C THR A 63 -4.61 9.57 5.78
N LYS A 64 -5.64 9.18 5.05
CA LYS A 64 -7.02 9.26 5.54
C LYS A 64 -7.67 7.90 5.48
N VAL A 65 -8.44 7.60 6.50
CA VAL A 65 -9.15 6.34 6.58
C VAL A 65 -10.57 6.64 7.01
N LYS A 66 -11.55 6.22 6.21
CA LYS A 66 -12.94 6.39 6.52
C LYS A 66 -13.57 5.01 6.67
N VAL A 67 -14.25 4.80 7.78
CA VAL A 67 -14.94 3.55 8.05
C VAL A 67 -16.43 3.81 8.00
N THR A 68 -17.15 3.03 7.21
CA THR A 68 -18.60 3.15 7.09
C THR A 68 -19.23 1.88 7.67
N GLY A 69 -20.18 2.04 8.55
CA GLY A 69 -20.84 0.92 9.21
C GLY A 69 -21.98 0.33 8.43
N PRO A 70 -22.60 -0.71 8.98
CA PRO A 70 -23.70 -1.41 8.30
C PRO A 70 -24.93 -0.55 8.08
N ASP A 71 -25.08 0.53 8.85
CA ASP A 71 -26.18 1.47 8.70
C ASP A 71 -25.85 2.60 7.72
N GLY A 72 -24.70 2.56 7.07
CA GLY A 72 -24.26 3.60 6.14
C GLY A 72 -23.65 4.81 6.82
N LYS A 73 -23.54 4.82 8.13
CA LYS A 73 -22.98 5.96 8.84
C LYS A 73 -21.48 5.81 9.02
N VAL A 74 -20.78 6.93 9.02
CA VAL A 74 -19.34 6.95 9.22
C VAL A 74 -19.04 6.67 10.69
N VAL A 75 -18.14 5.75 10.93
CA VAL A 75 -17.67 5.41 12.26
C VAL A 75 -16.62 6.44 12.67
N LYS A 76 -16.75 6.94 13.88
CA LYS A 76 -15.80 7.91 14.37
C LYS A 76 -14.46 7.23 14.66
N THR A 77 -13.38 7.82 14.18
CA THR A 77 -12.03 7.27 14.37
C THR A 77 -11.13 8.32 15.01
N GLY A 78 -10.05 7.87 15.63
CA GLY A 78 -9.03 8.76 16.15
C GLY A 78 -8.01 9.10 15.07
N ALA A 79 -6.97 9.80 15.46
CA ALA A 79 -5.93 10.22 14.53
C ALA A 79 -5.12 9.02 14.02
N VAL A 80 -4.75 9.07 12.75
CA VAL A 80 -3.91 8.05 12.16
C VAL A 80 -2.50 8.15 12.76
N LYS A 81 -1.96 7.03 13.21
CA LYS A 81 -0.63 6.98 13.79
C LYS A 81 0.20 5.92 13.11
N VAL A 82 1.52 6.07 13.15
CA VAL A 82 2.43 5.04 12.67
C VAL A 82 2.73 4.10 13.84
N ASP A 83 2.76 2.81 13.58
CA ASP A 83 3.14 1.83 14.59
C ASP A 83 4.61 2.04 14.95
N PRO A 84 4.95 2.23 16.22
CA PRO A 84 6.35 2.44 16.59
C PRO A 84 7.23 1.23 16.28
N ALA A 85 6.66 0.05 16.16
CA ALA A 85 7.43 -1.15 15.86
C ALA A 85 7.54 -1.44 14.35
N ASP A 86 6.73 -0.80 13.53
CA ASP A 86 6.75 -1.04 12.09
C ASP A 86 6.31 0.22 11.33
N LYS A 87 7.26 0.91 10.76
CA LYS A 87 7.00 2.18 10.07
C LYS A 87 6.11 2.05 8.84
N THR A 88 5.89 0.86 8.35
CA THR A 88 5.01 0.64 7.21
C THR A 88 3.56 0.38 7.62
N THR A 89 3.31 0.28 8.92
CA THR A 89 1.97 0.03 9.44
C THR A 89 1.40 1.29 10.08
N ILE A 90 0.16 1.63 9.73
CA ILE A 90 -0.55 2.70 10.41
C ILE A 90 -1.64 2.09 11.29
N ILE A 91 -1.94 2.80 12.35
CA ILE A 91 -2.96 2.40 13.32
C ILE A 91 -4.03 3.48 13.34
N VAL A 92 -5.27 3.05 13.22
CA VAL A 92 -6.42 3.95 13.26
C VAL A 92 -7.30 3.53 14.42
N PRO A 93 -7.30 4.29 15.52
CA PRO A 93 -8.14 3.95 16.67
C PRO A 93 -9.63 4.11 16.33
N LEU A 94 -10.44 3.20 16.81
CA LEU A 94 -11.88 3.28 16.67
C LEU A 94 -12.49 3.81 17.96
N SER A 95 -13.51 4.63 17.85
CA SER A 95 -14.17 5.20 19.02
C SER A 95 -15.25 4.26 19.48
N GLY A 96 -14.97 3.47 20.46
CA GLY A 96 -15.93 2.55 21.04
C GLY A 96 -16.09 1.26 20.25
N PRO A 97 -16.80 0.30 20.82
CA PRO A 97 -16.97 -0.99 20.19
C PRO A 97 -17.89 -0.89 18.96
N LEU A 98 -17.57 -1.64 17.94
CA LEU A 98 -18.37 -1.66 16.74
C LEU A 98 -19.57 -2.59 16.91
N PRO A 99 -20.78 -2.14 16.56
CA PRO A 99 -21.91 -3.05 16.48
C PRO A 99 -21.67 -4.16 15.46
N ASP A 100 -22.46 -5.23 15.57
CA ASP A 100 -22.34 -6.33 14.62
C ASP A 100 -22.73 -5.86 13.21
N GLY A 101 -22.01 -6.35 12.24
CA GLY A 101 -22.31 -6.07 10.84
C GLY A 101 -21.11 -5.85 9.97
N LYS A 102 -21.35 -5.47 8.73
CA LYS A 102 -20.32 -5.26 7.74
C LYS A 102 -19.84 -3.82 7.74
N TYR A 103 -18.53 -3.66 7.73
CA TYR A 103 -17.89 -2.36 7.71
C TYR A 103 -17.04 -2.23 6.46
N THR A 104 -17.09 -1.07 5.84
CA THR A 104 -16.29 -0.75 4.66
C THR A 104 -15.23 0.28 5.04
N VAL A 105 -14.00 0.00 4.67
CA VAL A 105 -12.87 0.88 4.96
C VAL A 105 -12.38 1.48 3.64
N ASP A 106 -12.50 2.79 3.53
CA ASP A 106 -11.97 3.53 2.39
C ASP A 106 -10.71 4.23 2.87
N TRP A 107 -9.58 3.98 2.24
CA TRP A 107 -8.34 4.58 2.67
C TRP A 107 -7.64 5.31 1.52
N GLN A 108 -6.90 6.34 1.88
CA GLN A 108 -6.07 7.09 0.96
C GLN A 108 -4.76 7.35 1.67
N ALA A 109 -3.67 6.98 1.07
CA ALA A 109 -2.35 7.14 1.67
C ALA A 109 -1.43 7.89 0.72
N VAL A 110 -0.45 8.58 1.32
CA VAL A 110 0.58 9.27 0.56
C VAL A 110 1.90 8.65 0.97
N SER A 111 2.63 8.11 0.02
CA SER A 111 3.93 7.50 0.29
C SER A 111 5.00 8.57 0.44
N ALA A 112 6.17 8.16 0.92
CA ALA A 112 7.27 9.09 1.15
C ALA A 112 7.70 9.83 -0.12
N ASP A 113 7.47 9.24 -1.29
CA ASP A 113 7.78 9.87 -2.57
C ASP A 113 6.63 10.74 -3.08
N THR A 114 5.66 11.06 -2.23
CA THR A 114 4.53 11.94 -2.49
C THR A 114 3.47 11.40 -3.46
N HIS A 115 3.50 10.14 -3.80
CA HIS A 115 2.45 9.56 -4.60
C HIS A 115 1.24 9.19 -3.74
N LYS A 116 0.05 9.48 -4.27
CA LYS A 116 -1.19 9.13 -3.59
C LYS A 116 -1.70 7.79 -4.09
N VAL A 117 -2.12 6.95 -3.16
CA VAL A 117 -2.75 5.68 -3.50
C VAL A 117 -4.02 5.57 -2.66
N LYS A 118 -4.99 4.84 -3.15
CA LYS A 118 -6.24 4.66 -2.43
C LYS A 118 -6.80 3.28 -2.67
N GLY A 119 -7.65 2.84 -1.80
CA GLY A 119 -8.31 1.56 -1.93
C GLY A 119 -9.46 1.43 -0.97
N THR A 120 -10.10 0.30 -1.04
CA THR A 120 -11.23 0.01 -0.18
C THR A 120 -11.23 -1.48 0.14
N TYR A 121 -11.69 -1.84 1.31
CA TYR A 121 -11.90 -3.21 1.69
C TYR A 121 -13.00 -3.26 2.75
N SER A 122 -13.45 -4.45 3.07
CA SER A 122 -14.51 -4.61 4.05
C SER A 122 -14.23 -5.80 4.96
N PHE A 123 -14.79 -5.74 6.15
CA PHE A 123 -14.73 -6.81 7.12
C PHE A 123 -16.05 -6.85 7.88
N GLN A 124 -16.25 -7.88 8.67
CA GLN A 124 -17.43 -7.97 9.52
C GLN A 124 -16.99 -7.93 10.98
N SER A 125 -17.81 -7.29 11.81
CA SER A 125 -17.59 -7.26 13.25
C SER A 125 -18.69 -8.06 13.92
N MET A 126 -18.33 -8.79 14.97
CA MET A 126 -19.27 -9.61 15.70
C MET A 126 -18.88 -9.69 17.14
N LYS A 127 -19.88 -9.63 18.06
CA LYS A 127 -19.64 -9.74 19.50
C LYS A 127 -19.52 -11.18 19.93
#